data_c6743bbaee93477608e8334e1ad84b23
#
_entry.id   c6743bbaee93477608e8334e1ad84b23
#
_cell.length_a   1.000
_cell.length_b   1.000
_cell.length_c   1.000
_cell.angle_alpha   90.00
_cell.angle_beta   90.00
_cell.angle_gamma   90.00
#
_symmetry.space_group_name_H-M   'P 1'
#
loop_
_entity.id
_entity.type
_entity.pdbx_description
1 polymer ?
#
loop_
_entity_poly.entity_id
_entity_poly.type
_entity_poly.pdbx_seq_one_letter_code
_entity_poly.pdbx_strand_id
1 'polypeptide(L)'
;MKDNKNVALKYLTSKKSSVSTVIFGAFLGIGGLLFLFNWVYFGVIGLLIGAIGFIVTNARQIKDEEFEDVLKITLRDNKVEFSSKNVLSVYDISRSPVALAKDKKPKGRYWSACEFFFHEEKCDIVLYDVDIVEARVSEEKYSVPLPATVEVEEKDISIQSFRKKYACLVIDGSIKIPIDSNSSDSDDVIKLLTKQVKK
;
A
#
# COMPACT_ATOMS: atom_id res chain seq x y z
N MET A 1 -5.28 0.13 -20.57
CA MET A 1 -4.38 1.02 -19.82
C MET A 1 -5.01 2.27 -19.22
N LYS A 2 -5.86 3.04 -19.95
CA LYS A 2 -6.51 4.25 -19.36
C LYS A 2 -7.40 3.95 -18.14
N ASP A 3 -8.09 2.82 -18.13
CA ASP A 3 -8.99 2.46 -17.00
C ASP A 3 -8.24 2.11 -15.73
N ASN A 4 -7.11 1.41 -15.81
CA ASN A 4 -6.32 0.99 -14.65
C ASN A 4 -5.72 2.19 -13.90
N LYS A 5 -5.21 3.20 -14.63
CA LYS A 5 -4.73 4.46 -14.05
C LYS A 5 -5.83 5.16 -13.25
N ASN A 6 -7.03 5.22 -13.83
CA ASN A 6 -8.19 5.83 -13.19
C ASN A 6 -8.63 5.06 -11.95
N VAL A 7 -8.59 3.72 -11.97
CA VAL A 7 -8.90 2.86 -10.82
C VAL A 7 -7.91 3.11 -9.68
N ALA A 8 -6.60 3.05 -9.96
CA ALA A 8 -5.57 3.26 -8.96
C ALA A 8 -5.65 4.67 -8.32
N LEU A 9 -5.74 5.70 -9.16
CA LEU A 9 -5.83 7.08 -8.68
C LEU A 9 -7.10 7.30 -7.84
N LYS A 10 -8.24 6.78 -8.30
CA LYS A 10 -9.51 6.87 -7.59
C LYS A 10 -9.49 6.13 -6.26
N TYR A 11 -8.85 4.95 -6.19
CA TYR A 11 -8.64 4.24 -4.93
C TYR A 11 -7.87 5.09 -3.92
N LEU A 12 -6.73 5.64 -4.33
CA LEU A 12 -5.85 6.43 -3.47
C LEU A 12 -6.48 7.76 -3.02
N THR A 13 -7.38 8.33 -3.83
CA THR A 13 -8.06 9.60 -3.54
C THR A 13 -9.40 9.41 -2.83
N SER A 14 -10.17 8.37 -3.15
CA SER A 14 -11.53 8.16 -2.60
C SER A 14 -11.52 7.80 -1.12
N LYS A 15 -10.49 7.12 -0.64
CA LYS A 15 -10.36 6.79 0.80
C LYS A 15 -10.02 7.98 1.69
N LYS A 16 -9.73 9.15 1.13
CA LYS A 16 -9.67 10.41 1.89
C LYS A 16 -11.06 10.93 2.32
N SER A 17 -12.14 10.44 1.74
CA SER A 17 -13.49 10.99 1.95
C SER A 17 -14.33 10.25 3.01
N SER A 18 -13.72 9.84 4.13
CA SER A 18 -14.52 9.47 5.33
C SER A 18 -15.44 10.61 5.78
N VAL A 19 -15.09 11.86 5.44
CA VAL A 19 -15.90 13.05 5.71
C VAL A 19 -17.26 12.98 5.03
N SER A 20 -17.35 12.57 3.75
CA SER A 20 -18.65 12.47 3.06
C SER A 20 -19.53 11.37 3.65
N THR A 21 -18.98 10.25 4.06
CA THR A 21 -19.72 9.18 4.75
C THR A 21 -20.24 9.65 6.10
N VAL A 22 -19.45 10.41 6.85
CA VAL A 22 -19.88 11.02 8.12
C VAL A 22 -21.00 12.04 7.91
N ILE A 23 -20.87 12.91 6.89
CA ILE A 23 -21.89 13.90 6.56
C ILE A 23 -23.22 13.22 6.20
N PHE A 24 -23.21 12.24 5.29
CA PHE A 24 -24.44 11.54 4.91
C PHE A 24 -25.00 10.69 6.05
N GLY A 25 -24.16 10.11 6.90
CA GLY A 25 -24.57 9.45 8.14
C GLY A 25 -25.25 10.40 9.11
N ALA A 26 -24.74 11.64 9.25
CA ALA A 26 -25.37 12.68 10.05
C ALA A 26 -26.75 13.08 9.52
N PHE A 27 -26.93 13.21 8.19
CA PHE A 27 -28.22 13.45 7.57
C PHE A 27 -29.24 12.34 7.86
N LEU A 28 -28.81 11.08 7.84
CA LEU A 28 -29.64 9.94 8.24
C LEU A 28 -30.08 10.05 9.71
N GLY A 29 -29.14 10.35 10.61
CA GLY A 29 -29.43 10.51 12.05
C GLY A 29 -30.37 11.67 12.33
N ILE A 30 -30.11 12.84 11.77
CA ILE A 30 -30.95 14.04 11.93
C ILE A 30 -32.33 13.81 11.31
N GLY A 31 -32.40 13.21 10.12
CA GLY A 31 -33.68 12.88 9.46
C GLY A 31 -34.52 11.94 10.32
N GLY A 32 -33.92 10.91 10.93
CA GLY A 32 -34.60 10.03 11.87
C GLY A 32 -35.10 10.74 13.11
N LEU A 33 -34.33 11.64 13.71
CA LEU A 33 -34.73 12.45 14.83
C LEU A 33 -35.93 13.38 14.51
N LEU A 34 -35.86 14.08 13.39
CA LEU A 34 -36.94 14.97 12.93
C LEU A 34 -38.25 14.20 12.70
N PHE A 35 -38.16 12.96 12.23
CA PHE A 35 -39.30 12.08 12.09
C PHE A 35 -40.00 11.79 13.46
N LEU A 36 -39.17 11.52 14.49
CA LEU A 36 -39.66 11.26 15.84
C LEU A 36 -40.34 12.49 16.49
N PHE A 37 -39.95 13.72 16.09
CA PHE A 37 -40.54 14.97 16.58
C PHE A 37 -41.74 15.46 15.74
N ASN A 38 -42.40 14.59 14.98
CA ASN A 38 -43.52 14.91 14.08
C ASN A 38 -43.23 15.89 12.93
N TRP A 39 -41.97 16.17 12.65
CA TRP A 39 -41.54 16.97 11.48
C TRP A 39 -41.36 16.04 10.28
N VAL A 40 -42.43 15.31 9.93
CA VAL A 40 -42.40 14.17 9.01
C VAL A 40 -41.81 14.54 7.66
N TYR A 41 -42.16 15.68 7.07
CA TYR A 41 -41.66 16.08 5.73
C TYR A 41 -40.15 16.31 5.74
N PHE A 42 -39.62 17.02 6.73
CA PHE A 42 -38.20 17.30 6.87
C PHE A 42 -37.42 16.03 7.22
N GLY A 43 -38.03 15.17 8.04
CA GLY A 43 -37.45 13.85 8.35
C GLY A 43 -37.28 12.96 7.13
N VAL A 44 -38.32 12.87 6.30
CA VAL A 44 -38.29 12.07 5.05
C VAL A 44 -37.25 12.62 4.06
N ILE A 45 -37.17 13.93 3.88
CA ILE A 45 -36.17 14.57 3.01
C ILE A 45 -34.75 14.27 3.53
N GLY A 46 -34.49 14.41 4.82
CA GLY A 46 -33.21 14.14 5.44
C GLY A 46 -32.78 12.67 5.28
N LEU A 47 -33.72 11.73 5.49
CA LEU A 47 -33.48 10.30 5.29
C LEU A 47 -33.18 9.97 3.83
N LEU A 48 -33.91 10.55 2.87
CA LEU A 48 -33.67 10.34 1.43
C LEU A 48 -32.30 10.87 1.01
N ILE A 49 -31.94 12.10 1.38
CA ILE A 49 -30.64 12.69 1.07
C ILE A 49 -29.52 11.84 1.69
N GLY A 50 -29.67 11.46 2.96
CA GLY A 50 -28.71 10.63 3.66
C GLY A 50 -28.55 9.25 3.02
N ALA A 51 -29.64 8.56 2.70
CA ALA A 51 -29.63 7.24 2.09
C ALA A 51 -29.02 7.26 0.69
N ILE A 52 -29.48 8.16 -0.19
CA ILE A 52 -28.97 8.27 -1.55
C ILE A 52 -27.48 8.66 -1.51
N GLY A 53 -27.09 9.65 -0.70
CA GLY A 53 -25.72 10.07 -0.58
C GLY A 53 -24.80 8.97 -0.06
N PHE A 54 -25.27 8.21 0.95
CA PHE A 54 -24.54 7.07 1.50
C PHE A 54 -24.36 5.94 0.47
N ILE A 55 -25.42 5.58 -0.26
CA ILE A 55 -25.38 4.57 -1.32
C ILE A 55 -24.41 5.00 -2.43
N VAL A 56 -24.52 6.24 -2.92
CA VAL A 56 -23.67 6.75 -4.00
C VAL A 56 -22.20 6.81 -3.56
N THR A 57 -21.93 7.20 -2.33
CA THR A 57 -20.57 7.27 -1.80
C THR A 57 -19.95 5.88 -1.68
N ASN A 58 -20.71 4.90 -1.16
CA ASN A 58 -20.22 3.53 -1.02
C ASN A 58 -20.11 2.79 -2.36
N ALA A 59 -21.07 2.99 -3.28
CA ALA A 59 -21.01 2.39 -4.61
C ALA A 59 -19.83 2.90 -5.47
N ARG A 60 -19.29 4.06 -5.15
CA ARG A 60 -18.14 4.65 -5.87
C ARG A 60 -16.78 4.26 -5.29
N GLN A 61 -16.75 3.56 -4.16
CA GLN A 61 -15.48 3.12 -3.56
C GLN A 61 -14.89 1.96 -4.35
N ILE A 62 -13.66 2.13 -4.79
CA ILE A 62 -12.87 1.03 -5.37
C ILE A 62 -12.53 0.05 -4.25
N LYS A 63 -12.72 -1.25 -4.50
CA LYS A 63 -12.39 -2.31 -3.55
C LYS A 63 -10.88 -2.53 -3.46
N ASP A 64 -10.44 -3.10 -2.36
CA ASP A 64 -9.03 -3.41 -2.13
C ASP A 64 -8.52 -4.45 -3.15
N GLU A 65 -9.38 -5.39 -3.56
CA GLU A 65 -9.08 -6.40 -4.58
C GLU A 65 -8.87 -5.77 -5.97
N GLU A 66 -9.71 -4.79 -6.35
CA GLU A 66 -9.57 -4.09 -7.63
C GLU A 66 -8.26 -3.32 -7.73
N PHE A 67 -7.78 -2.76 -6.61
CA PHE A 67 -6.48 -2.09 -6.57
C PHE A 67 -5.31 -3.08 -6.69
N GLU A 68 -5.41 -4.23 -6.02
CA GLU A 68 -4.42 -5.32 -6.14
C GLU A 68 -4.35 -5.87 -7.56
N ASP A 69 -5.50 -5.97 -8.24
CA ASP A 69 -5.53 -6.43 -9.63
C ASP A 69 -4.84 -5.43 -10.57
N VAL A 70 -4.93 -4.12 -10.30
CA VAL A 70 -4.15 -3.12 -11.05
C VAL A 70 -2.64 -3.35 -10.88
N LEU A 71 -2.17 -3.64 -9.66
CA LEU A 71 -0.77 -3.99 -9.43
C LEU A 71 -0.36 -5.24 -10.22
N LYS A 72 -1.13 -6.33 -10.12
CA LYS A 72 -0.85 -7.58 -10.86
C LYS A 72 -0.81 -7.36 -12.37
N ILE A 73 -1.74 -6.57 -12.92
CA ILE A 73 -1.77 -6.22 -14.34
C ILE A 73 -0.52 -5.41 -14.70
N THR A 74 -0.13 -4.44 -13.85
CA THR A 74 1.07 -3.64 -14.06
C THR A 74 2.33 -4.51 -14.11
N LEU A 75 2.48 -5.44 -13.18
CA LEU A 75 3.62 -6.37 -13.15
C LEU A 75 3.65 -7.24 -14.40
N ARG A 76 2.51 -7.84 -14.77
CA ARG A 76 2.39 -8.68 -15.96
C ARG A 76 2.72 -7.93 -17.25
N ASP A 77 2.16 -6.72 -17.41
CA ASP A 77 2.34 -5.92 -18.64
C ASP A 77 3.78 -5.44 -18.79
N ASN A 78 4.50 -5.28 -17.68
CA ASN A 78 5.94 -4.97 -17.65
C ASN A 78 6.83 -6.24 -17.59
N LYS A 79 6.25 -7.44 -17.69
CA LYS A 79 6.97 -8.73 -17.69
C LYS A 79 7.83 -8.96 -16.45
N VAL A 80 7.37 -8.48 -15.30
CA VAL A 80 8.05 -8.73 -14.02
C VAL A 80 7.67 -10.12 -13.54
N GLU A 81 8.64 -11.02 -13.50
CA GLU A 81 8.50 -12.39 -13.02
C GLU A 81 9.57 -12.64 -11.96
N PHE A 82 9.15 -13.09 -10.80
CA PHE A 82 10.08 -13.40 -9.71
C PHE A 82 10.58 -14.82 -9.84
N SER A 83 11.90 -14.97 -9.86
CA SER A 83 12.58 -16.25 -10.02
C SER A 83 13.29 -16.72 -8.74
N SER A 84 13.59 -15.81 -7.83
CA SER A 84 14.15 -16.13 -6.53
C SER A 84 13.07 -16.62 -5.54
N LYS A 85 13.48 -17.44 -4.56
CA LYS A 85 12.67 -17.80 -3.40
C LYS A 85 12.69 -16.72 -2.32
N ASN A 86 13.69 -15.87 -2.34
CA ASN A 86 13.90 -14.81 -1.37
C ASN A 86 13.44 -13.48 -1.98
N VAL A 87 12.14 -13.20 -1.85
CA VAL A 87 11.53 -11.97 -2.36
C VAL A 87 10.90 -11.22 -1.21
N LEU A 88 11.29 -9.96 -1.04
CA LEU A 88 10.62 -9.02 -0.16
C LEU A 88 9.77 -8.07 -1.00
N SER A 89 8.53 -7.84 -0.61
CA SER A 89 7.67 -6.88 -1.31
C SER A 89 6.78 -6.12 -0.34
N VAL A 90 6.64 -4.81 -0.59
CA VAL A 90 5.87 -3.93 0.28
C VAL A 90 5.39 -2.69 -0.48
N TYR A 91 4.28 -2.09 -0.04
CA TYR A 91 3.93 -0.74 -0.48
C TYR A 91 4.86 0.27 0.19
N ASP A 92 5.56 1.07 -0.61
CA ASP A 92 6.40 2.15 -0.09
C ASP A 92 5.53 3.29 0.43
N ILE A 93 5.26 3.25 1.72
CA ILE A 93 4.43 4.25 2.40
C ILE A 93 5.15 5.56 2.71
N SER A 94 6.44 5.64 2.46
CA SER A 94 7.21 6.90 2.60
C SER A 94 6.89 7.90 1.49
N ARG A 95 6.31 7.41 0.38
CA ARG A 95 5.99 8.17 -0.83
C ARG A 95 4.47 8.29 -0.98
N SER A 96 3.97 9.51 -1.04
CA SER A 96 2.53 9.80 -1.23
C SER A 96 2.08 9.64 -2.69
N PRO A 97 0.81 9.36 -2.97
CA PRO A 97 -0.29 9.17 -2.03
C PRO A 97 -0.38 7.75 -1.47
N VAL A 98 -0.85 7.64 -0.21
CA VAL A 98 -1.09 6.37 0.49
C VAL A 98 -2.52 6.36 1.03
N ALA A 99 -3.19 5.21 0.93
CA ALA A 99 -4.51 4.95 1.48
C ALA A 99 -4.47 3.78 2.47
N LEU A 100 -5.45 3.71 3.37
CA LEU A 100 -5.62 2.54 4.24
C LEU A 100 -6.69 1.62 3.66
N ALA A 101 -6.35 0.35 3.51
CA ALA A 101 -7.29 -0.72 3.18
C ALA A 101 -8.30 -0.96 4.32
N LYS A 102 -9.32 -1.79 4.09
CA LYS A 102 -10.32 -2.13 5.12
C LYS A 102 -9.70 -2.80 6.35
N ASP A 103 -8.67 -3.61 6.15
CA ASP A 103 -7.88 -4.27 7.21
C ASP A 103 -6.86 -3.33 7.88
N LYS A 104 -6.92 -2.02 7.58
CA LYS A 104 -5.98 -0.99 8.04
C LYS A 104 -4.54 -1.19 7.56
N LYS A 105 -4.29 -2.06 6.59
CA LYS A 105 -2.99 -2.14 5.93
C LYS A 105 -2.82 -0.97 4.96
N PRO A 106 -1.65 -0.34 4.95
CA PRO A 106 -1.40 0.76 4.01
C PRO A 106 -1.21 0.22 2.59
N LYS A 107 -1.81 0.91 1.63
CA LYS A 107 -1.59 0.70 0.19
C LYS A 107 -1.21 2.03 -0.44
N GLY A 108 -0.11 2.04 -1.16
CA GLY A 108 0.47 3.25 -1.74
C GLY A 108 0.46 3.23 -3.27
N ARG A 109 0.73 4.40 -3.85
CA ARG A 109 1.01 4.54 -5.29
C ARG A 109 2.22 3.72 -5.69
N TYR A 110 3.22 3.66 -4.82
CA TYR A 110 4.47 2.98 -5.08
C TYR A 110 4.50 1.64 -4.36
N TRP A 111 4.93 0.62 -5.09
CA TRP A 111 5.15 -0.71 -4.56
C TRP A 111 6.55 -1.16 -4.94
N SER A 112 7.28 -1.68 -3.97
CA SER A 112 8.65 -2.13 -4.18
C SER A 112 8.73 -3.62 -3.93
N ALA A 113 9.47 -4.32 -4.78
CA ALA A 113 9.86 -5.71 -4.57
C ALA A 113 11.35 -5.86 -4.78
N CYS A 114 11.94 -6.76 -4.02
CA CYS A 114 13.36 -7.02 -4.07
C CYS A 114 13.60 -8.53 -4.09
N GLU A 115 14.30 -9.01 -5.11
CA GLU A 115 14.78 -10.39 -5.20
C GLU A 115 16.23 -10.49 -4.77
N PHE A 116 16.55 -11.53 -3.99
CA PHE A 116 17.88 -11.80 -3.48
C PHE A 116 18.38 -13.14 -4.04
N PHE A 117 19.50 -13.12 -4.73
CA PHE A 117 20.17 -14.30 -5.28
C PHE A 117 21.47 -14.52 -4.52
N PHE A 118 21.45 -15.43 -3.56
CA PHE A 118 22.60 -15.74 -2.71
C PHE A 118 23.56 -16.70 -3.41
N HIS A 119 24.82 -16.30 -3.49
CA HIS A 119 25.96 -17.08 -3.93
C HIS A 119 26.93 -17.28 -2.76
N GLU A 120 28.02 -18.01 -2.97
CA GLU A 120 28.97 -18.31 -1.89
C GLU A 120 29.63 -17.06 -1.27
N GLU A 121 30.04 -16.09 -2.09
CA GLU A 121 30.77 -14.89 -1.65
C GLU A 121 30.05 -13.57 -1.91
N LYS A 122 28.88 -13.62 -2.57
CA LYS A 122 28.11 -12.43 -2.93
C LYS A 122 26.61 -12.68 -2.92
N CYS A 123 25.84 -11.60 -2.84
CA CYS A 123 24.42 -11.60 -3.11
C CYS A 123 24.13 -10.64 -4.26
N ASP A 124 23.49 -11.12 -5.31
CA ASP A 124 22.96 -10.26 -6.37
C ASP A 124 21.52 -9.87 -5.98
N ILE A 125 21.21 -8.59 -6.10
CA ILE A 125 19.96 -7.99 -5.65
C ILE A 125 19.29 -7.32 -6.85
N VAL A 126 18.03 -7.63 -7.09
CA VAL A 126 17.22 -6.97 -8.12
C VAL A 126 16.07 -6.25 -7.42
N LEU A 127 16.09 -4.93 -7.46
CA LEU A 127 15.07 -4.06 -6.88
C LEU A 127 14.12 -3.57 -7.98
N TYR A 128 12.84 -3.85 -7.82
CA TYR A 128 11.76 -3.34 -8.65
C TYR A 128 11.03 -2.22 -7.91
N ASP A 129 10.91 -1.05 -8.52
CA ASP A 129 10.09 0.06 -8.04
C ASP A 129 8.94 0.29 -9.02
N VAL A 130 7.72 0.13 -8.56
CA VAL A 130 6.49 0.12 -9.36
C VAL A 130 5.65 1.34 -9.04
N ASP A 131 5.43 2.20 -10.02
CA ASP A 131 4.40 3.24 -9.97
C ASP A 131 3.09 2.68 -10.53
N ILE A 132 2.18 2.30 -9.63
CA ILE A 132 0.90 1.66 -9.97
C ILE A 132 0.00 2.61 -10.77
N VAL A 133 0.07 3.91 -10.51
CA VAL A 133 -0.76 4.92 -11.20
C VAL A 133 -0.28 5.13 -12.63
N GLU A 134 1.01 5.21 -12.84
CA GLU A 134 1.58 5.39 -14.19
C GLU A 134 1.85 4.06 -14.90
N ALA A 135 1.58 2.93 -14.24
CA ALA A 135 1.84 1.58 -14.73
C ALA A 135 3.28 1.40 -15.23
N ARG A 136 4.25 1.95 -14.49
CA ARG A 136 5.68 1.90 -14.80
C ARG A 136 6.41 1.06 -13.79
N VAL A 137 7.43 0.34 -14.27
CA VAL A 137 8.36 -0.42 -13.45
C VAL A 137 9.75 0.07 -13.78
N SER A 138 10.54 0.40 -12.76
CA SER A 138 11.98 0.57 -12.85
C SER A 138 12.66 -0.61 -12.16
N GLU A 139 13.80 -1.02 -12.71
CA GLU A 139 14.60 -2.14 -12.23
C GLU A 139 16.01 -1.64 -11.96
N GLU A 140 16.51 -1.92 -10.75
CA GLU A 140 17.89 -1.63 -10.35
C GLU A 140 18.57 -2.91 -9.90
N LYS A 141 19.84 -3.10 -10.30
CA LYS A 141 20.62 -4.29 -9.97
C LYS A 141 21.83 -3.93 -9.16
N TYR A 142 22.05 -4.67 -8.09
CA TYR A 142 23.17 -4.51 -7.20
C TYR A 142 23.86 -5.86 -6.98
N SER A 143 25.13 -5.83 -6.63
CA SER A 143 25.87 -7.02 -6.20
C SER A 143 26.67 -6.63 -4.95
N VAL A 144 26.40 -7.30 -3.85
CA VAL A 144 27.06 -7.03 -2.56
C VAL A 144 27.86 -8.23 -2.11
N PRO A 145 29.06 -8.02 -1.52
CA PRO A 145 29.84 -9.13 -0.97
C PRO A 145 29.14 -9.69 0.29
N LEU A 146 29.38 -10.95 0.60
CA LEU A 146 28.89 -11.59 1.83
C LEU A 146 30.06 -11.89 2.78
N PRO A 147 29.91 -11.65 4.09
CA PRO A 147 28.75 -11.06 4.75
C PRO A 147 28.62 -9.55 4.48
N ALA A 148 27.38 -9.07 4.27
CA ALA A 148 27.09 -7.66 4.07
C ALA A 148 26.83 -6.95 5.41
N THR A 149 27.09 -5.65 5.45
CA THR A 149 26.66 -4.80 6.57
C THR A 149 25.19 -4.44 6.37
N VAL A 150 24.36 -4.76 7.36
CA VAL A 150 22.90 -4.58 7.28
C VAL A 150 22.40 -3.82 8.47
N GLU A 151 21.63 -2.76 8.20
CA GLU A 151 20.96 -1.95 9.21
C GLU A 151 19.47 -1.85 8.86
N VAL A 152 18.60 -1.74 9.87
CA VAL A 152 17.17 -1.49 9.68
C VAL A 152 16.86 -0.10 10.21
N GLU A 153 16.54 0.82 9.30
CA GLU A 153 16.06 2.15 9.63
C GLU A 153 14.53 2.11 9.81
N GLU A 154 14.03 2.55 10.96
CA GLU A 154 12.59 2.67 11.20
C GLU A 154 12.18 4.14 11.34
N LYS A 155 11.00 4.49 10.79
CA LYS A 155 10.40 5.82 10.88
C LYS A 155 8.90 5.72 11.05
N ASP A 156 8.35 6.53 11.95
CA ASP A 156 6.90 6.68 12.07
C ASP A 156 6.36 7.59 10.97
N ILE A 157 5.37 7.08 10.24
CA ILE A 157 4.67 7.81 9.19
C ILE A 157 3.21 7.95 9.58
N SER A 158 2.68 9.17 9.48
CA SER A 158 1.26 9.43 9.68
C SER A 158 0.50 9.27 8.37
N ILE A 159 -0.43 8.29 8.34
CA ILE A 159 -1.33 8.07 7.22
C ILE A 159 -2.75 8.35 7.72
N GLN A 160 -3.35 9.46 7.27
CA GLN A 160 -4.62 9.95 7.82
C GLN A 160 -4.50 10.18 9.34
N SER A 161 -5.31 9.47 10.17
CA SER A 161 -5.27 9.54 11.64
C SER A 161 -4.43 8.43 12.28
N PHE A 162 -3.78 7.59 11.49
CA PHE A 162 -3.05 6.43 12.00
C PHE A 162 -1.54 6.61 11.87
N ARG A 163 -0.81 6.22 12.90
CA ARG A 163 0.65 6.06 12.82
C ARG A 163 0.98 4.67 12.32
N LYS A 164 1.88 4.60 11.37
CA LYS A 164 2.41 3.35 10.80
C LYS A 164 3.93 3.41 10.81
N LYS A 165 4.55 2.30 11.14
CA LYS A 165 6.00 2.16 11.00
C LYS A 165 6.35 1.91 9.54
N TYR A 166 7.26 2.69 9.02
CA TYR A 166 7.97 2.44 7.78
C TYR A 166 9.34 1.90 8.15
N ALA A 167 9.72 0.78 7.57
CA ALA A 167 11.03 0.20 7.74
C ALA A 167 11.77 0.12 6.40
N CYS A 168 13.07 0.32 6.45
CA CYS A 168 13.95 0.26 5.32
C CYS A 168 15.18 -0.55 5.68
N LEU A 169 15.49 -1.56 4.90
CA LEU A 169 16.72 -2.32 4.99
C LEU A 169 17.82 -1.53 4.27
N VAL A 170 18.89 -1.20 4.97
CA VAL A 170 20.05 -0.50 4.44
C VAL A 170 21.21 -1.49 4.35
N ILE A 171 21.68 -1.75 3.13
CA ILE A 171 22.77 -2.70 2.86
C ILE A 171 24.01 -1.89 2.46
N ASP A 172 25.13 -2.14 3.13
CA ASP A 172 26.42 -1.47 2.96
C ASP A 172 26.32 0.07 2.94
N GLY A 173 25.36 0.61 3.74
CA GLY A 173 25.14 2.04 3.89
C GLY A 173 24.58 2.77 2.67
N SER A 174 24.32 2.09 1.55
CA SER A 174 23.97 2.72 0.27
C SER A 174 22.68 2.21 -0.34
N ILE A 175 22.40 0.92 -0.30
CA ILE A 175 21.23 0.31 -0.92
C ILE A 175 20.09 0.34 0.09
N LYS A 176 19.01 1.06 -0.25
CA LYS A 176 17.82 1.20 0.61
C LYS A 176 16.63 0.47 0.03
N ILE A 177 16.14 -0.52 0.75
CA ILE A 177 15.04 -1.40 0.33
C ILE A 177 13.89 -1.26 1.34
N PRO A 178 12.70 -0.78 0.94
CA PRO A 178 11.52 -0.80 1.81
C PRO A 178 11.16 -2.22 2.21
N ILE A 179 10.88 -2.44 3.49
CA ILE A 179 10.52 -3.76 4.02
C ILE A 179 9.31 -3.68 4.97
N ASP A 180 8.66 -4.80 5.20
CA ASP A 180 7.76 -4.99 6.33
C ASP A 180 8.57 -5.55 7.52
N SER A 181 8.82 -4.71 8.53
CA SER A 181 9.60 -5.09 9.72
C SER A 181 8.94 -6.19 10.57
N ASN A 182 7.68 -6.53 10.29
CA ASN A 182 6.97 -7.61 10.99
C ASN A 182 6.94 -8.92 10.18
N SER A 183 7.57 -8.95 9.00
CA SER A 183 7.60 -10.15 8.15
C SER A 183 8.76 -11.07 8.54
N SER A 184 8.47 -12.35 8.71
CA SER A 184 9.48 -13.40 8.87
C SER A 184 10.47 -13.46 7.70
N ASP A 185 9.99 -13.15 6.50
CA ASP A 185 10.80 -13.18 5.28
C ASP A 185 11.90 -12.11 5.33
N SER A 186 11.62 -10.95 5.94
CA SER A 186 12.62 -9.90 6.16
C SER A 186 13.72 -10.38 7.11
N ASP A 187 13.35 -11.04 8.21
CA ASP A 187 14.31 -11.60 9.17
C ASP A 187 15.20 -12.67 8.54
N ASP A 188 14.62 -13.52 7.69
CA ASP A 188 15.37 -14.59 7.04
C ASP A 188 16.37 -14.05 6.01
N VAL A 189 15.96 -13.05 5.23
CA VAL A 189 16.87 -12.36 4.30
C VAL A 189 18.01 -11.67 5.05
N ILE A 190 17.72 -10.97 6.15
CA ILE A 190 18.75 -10.32 7.00
C ILE A 190 19.76 -11.35 7.53
N LYS A 191 19.28 -12.49 8.03
CA LYS A 191 20.17 -13.58 8.49
C LYS A 191 21.07 -14.11 7.38
N LEU A 192 20.54 -14.26 6.17
CA LEU A 192 21.32 -14.74 5.02
C LEU A 192 22.38 -13.73 4.57
N LEU A 193 22.04 -12.42 4.56
CA LEU A 193 22.98 -11.35 4.22
C LEU A 193 24.12 -11.22 5.23
N THR A 194 23.83 -11.43 6.51
CA THR A 194 24.82 -11.25 7.60
C THR A 194 25.56 -12.53 7.96
N LYS A 195 25.16 -13.68 7.40
CA LYS A 195 25.76 -14.98 7.73
C LYS A 195 27.18 -15.07 7.20
N GLN A 196 28.13 -15.25 8.12
CA GLN A 196 29.49 -15.61 7.74
C GLN A 196 29.50 -16.98 7.06
N VAL A 197 30.03 -17.04 5.85
CA VAL A 197 30.35 -18.33 5.21
C VAL A 197 31.43 -19.00 6.05
N LYS A 198 31.09 -20.04 6.78
CA LYS A 198 32.10 -20.87 7.45
C LYS A 198 32.95 -21.54 6.36
N LYS A 199 34.20 -21.10 6.23
CA LYS A 199 35.22 -21.82 5.47
C LYS A 199 35.56 -23.15 6.12
#